data_2937cbea84e29dab759216e63de2480c
#
_entry.id   2937cbea84e29dab759216e63de2480c
#
_cell.length_a   1.000
_cell.length_b   1.000
_cell.length_c   1.000
_cell.angle_alpha   90.00
_cell.angle_beta   90.00
_cell.angle_gamma   90.00
#
_symmetry.space_group_name_H-M   'P 1'
#
loop_
_entity.id
_entity.type
_entity.pdbx_description
1 polymer ?
#
loop_
_entity_poly.entity_id
_entity_poly.type
_entity_poly.pdbx_seq_one_letter_code
_entity_poly.pdbx_strand_id
1 'polypeptide(L)'
;GGLFHIVSKPTSWAKKILIWSGEAYLSYSLGALAIAGFSVAVFVSTNEIVYPSIFYGPIGGNYARVSLAGVHATLGFLALLGHLWHANRARAAKRGVSYGTFFNYIALRAQVSTT
;
A
#
# COMPACT_ATOMS: atom_id res chain seq x y z
N GLY A 1 -17.87 17.35 6.56
CA GLY A 1 -17.24 16.49 6.09
C GLY A 1 -17.51 15.57 4.93
N GLY A 2 -17.25 14.29 5.16
CA GLY A 2 -17.31 13.29 4.11
C GLY A 2 -18.69 13.10 3.49
N LEU A 3 -19.71 13.10 4.32
CA LEU A 3 -21.08 12.95 3.83
C LEU A 3 -21.50 14.12 2.96
N PHE A 4 -21.20 15.33 3.40
CA PHE A 4 -21.51 16.53 2.62
C PHE A 4 -20.76 16.50 1.29
N HIS A 5 -19.52 16.06 1.30
CA HIS A 5 -18.70 15.97 0.08
C HIS A 5 -19.30 14.98 -0.91
N ILE A 6 -19.73 13.82 -0.42
CA ILE A 6 -20.34 12.79 -1.25
C ILE A 6 -21.63 13.30 -1.88
N VAL A 7 -22.48 13.98 -1.11
CA VAL A 7 -23.78 14.45 -1.58
C VAL A 7 -23.65 15.63 -2.51
N SER A 8 -22.77 16.59 -2.20
CA SER A 8 -22.68 17.86 -2.95
C SER A 8 -21.89 17.74 -4.26
N LYS A 9 -20.81 16.95 -4.28
CA LYS A 9 -19.96 16.81 -5.47
C LYS A 9 -19.52 15.36 -5.63
N PRO A 10 -20.45 14.44 -5.86
CA PRO A 10 -20.16 13.01 -5.77
C PRO A 10 -19.18 12.47 -6.82
N THR A 11 -19.14 13.06 -8.00
CA THR A 11 -18.35 12.45 -9.08
C THR A 11 -17.39 13.37 -9.77
N SER A 12 -17.73 14.66 -9.92
CA SER A 12 -16.91 15.57 -10.73
C SER A 12 -15.52 15.77 -10.15
N TRP A 13 -15.43 15.91 -8.83
CA TRP A 13 -14.16 16.12 -8.14
C TRP A 13 -13.33 14.84 -8.09
N ALA A 14 -13.95 13.75 -7.67
CA ALA A 14 -13.24 12.48 -7.53
C ALA A 14 -12.74 11.95 -8.87
N LYS A 15 -13.52 12.12 -9.93
CA LYS A 15 -13.11 11.69 -11.25
C LYS A 15 -11.88 12.42 -11.77
N LYS A 16 -11.63 13.64 -11.28
CA LYS A 16 -10.49 14.44 -11.73
C LYS A 16 -9.19 14.04 -11.04
N ILE A 17 -9.25 13.67 -9.77
CA ILE A 17 -8.03 13.45 -8.98
C ILE A 17 -7.69 11.99 -8.79
N LEU A 18 -8.66 11.09 -8.88
CA LEU A 18 -8.41 9.67 -8.70
C LEU A 18 -8.48 8.93 -10.02
N ILE A 19 -7.65 7.93 -10.15
CA ILE A 19 -7.72 6.99 -11.26
C ILE A 19 -8.71 5.90 -10.86
N TRP A 20 -9.61 5.57 -11.78
CA TRP A 20 -10.68 4.60 -11.54
C TRP A 20 -10.42 3.32 -12.32
N SER A 21 -9.61 2.44 -11.75
CA SER A 21 -9.28 1.15 -12.35
C SER A 21 -8.97 0.16 -11.24
N GLY A 22 -9.01 -1.13 -11.55
CA GLY A 22 -8.67 -2.16 -10.58
C GLY A 22 -7.26 -2.03 -10.06
N GLU A 23 -6.32 -1.69 -10.93
CA GLU A 23 -4.92 -1.50 -10.51
C GLU A 23 -4.78 -0.30 -9.59
N ALA A 24 -5.51 0.78 -9.84
CA ALA A 24 -5.49 1.93 -8.96
C ALA A 24 -6.08 1.59 -7.58
N TYR A 25 -7.15 0.80 -7.55
CA TYR A 25 -7.75 0.38 -6.28
C TYR A 25 -6.78 -0.47 -5.47
N LEU A 26 -6.06 -1.35 -6.13
CA LEU A 26 -5.01 -2.14 -5.49
C LEU A 26 -3.94 -1.24 -4.90
N SER A 27 -3.52 -0.22 -5.65
CA SER A 27 -2.56 0.77 -5.18
C SER A 27 -3.06 1.48 -3.91
N TYR A 28 -4.32 1.92 -3.91
CA TYR A 28 -4.90 2.61 -2.76
C TYR A 28 -4.92 1.71 -1.53
N SER A 29 -5.32 0.45 -1.70
CA SER A 29 -5.35 -0.52 -0.61
C SER A 29 -3.96 -0.78 -0.03
N LEU A 30 -2.98 -0.93 -0.90
CA LEU A 30 -1.60 -1.18 -0.46
C LEU A 30 -1.02 0.02 0.27
N GLY A 31 -1.35 1.24 -0.16
CA GLY A 31 -0.95 2.43 0.56
C GLY A 31 -1.54 2.49 1.96
N ALA A 32 -2.83 2.15 2.08
CA ALA A 32 -3.49 2.09 3.38
C ALA A 32 -2.86 1.03 4.28
N LEU A 33 -2.53 -0.13 3.72
CA LEU A 33 -1.87 -1.20 4.47
C LEU A 33 -0.47 -0.79 4.92
N ALA A 34 0.25 -0.04 4.09
CA ALA A 34 1.57 0.47 4.47
C ALA A 34 1.49 1.40 5.67
N ILE A 35 0.54 2.33 5.64
CA ILE A 35 0.32 3.26 6.75
C ILE A 35 -0.03 2.48 8.02
N ALA A 36 -0.94 1.52 7.91
CA ALA A 36 -1.35 0.70 9.05
C ALA A 36 -0.17 -0.08 9.62
N GLY A 37 0.64 -0.71 8.76
CA GLY A 37 1.78 -1.50 9.20
C GLY A 37 2.82 -0.65 9.92
N PHE A 38 3.17 0.50 9.36
CA PHE A 38 4.12 1.40 9.99
C PHE A 38 3.58 1.99 11.29
N SER A 39 2.29 2.32 11.33
CA SER A 39 1.67 2.84 12.55
C SER A 39 1.74 1.82 13.67
N VAL A 40 1.43 0.56 13.38
CA VAL A 40 1.54 -0.51 14.37
C VAL A 40 2.99 -0.68 14.82
N ALA A 41 3.94 -0.66 13.87
CA ALA A 41 5.35 -0.83 14.21
C ALA A 41 5.83 0.25 15.19
N VAL A 42 5.50 1.51 14.92
CA VAL A 42 5.90 2.61 15.78
C VAL A 42 5.17 2.55 17.11
N PHE A 43 3.87 2.30 17.10
CA PHE A 43 3.05 2.27 18.31
C PHE A 43 3.51 1.15 19.24
N VAL A 44 3.63 -0.06 18.73
CA VAL A 44 4.02 -1.21 19.54
C VAL A 44 5.44 -1.05 20.09
N SER A 45 6.35 -0.47 19.28
CA SER A 45 7.75 -0.36 19.68
C SER A 45 8.01 0.71 20.74
N THR A 46 7.14 1.72 20.83
CA THR A 46 7.43 2.89 21.68
C THR A 46 6.41 3.16 22.78
N ASN A 47 5.20 2.62 22.69
CA ASN A 47 4.13 2.96 23.61
C ASN A 47 4.21 2.14 24.89
N GLU A 48 4.30 2.80 26.05
CA GLU A 48 4.40 2.17 27.35
C GLU A 48 3.04 2.05 28.06
N ILE A 49 2.02 2.72 27.56
CA ILE A 49 0.71 2.72 28.21
C ILE A 49 -0.06 1.45 27.85
N VAL A 50 -0.20 1.16 26.55
CA VAL A 50 -0.91 -0.02 26.07
C VAL A 50 -0.01 -1.26 26.07
N TYR A 51 1.29 -1.05 25.88
CA TYR A 51 2.29 -2.12 25.85
C TYR A 51 3.35 -1.90 26.92
N PRO A 52 3.00 -2.10 28.21
CA PRO A 52 3.96 -1.89 29.30
C PRO A 52 5.16 -2.84 29.19
N SER A 53 6.34 -2.33 29.47
CA SER A 53 7.58 -3.11 29.38
C SER A 53 7.59 -4.33 30.28
N ILE A 54 6.85 -4.30 31.37
CA ILE A 54 6.78 -5.43 32.29
C ILE A 54 6.20 -6.68 31.64
N PHE A 55 5.31 -6.48 30.65
CA PHE A 55 4.66 -7.59 29.92
C PHE A 55 5.27 -7.83 28.54
N TYR A 56 5.69 -6.77 27.88
CA TYR A 56 6.13 -6.82 26.47
C TYR A 56 7.62 -6.64 26.28
N GLY A 57 8.34 -6.41 27.35
CA GLY A 57 9.78 -6.19 27.29
C GLY A 57 10.14 -4.73 27.10
N PRO A 58 11.37 -4.35 27.39
CA PRO A 58 11.81 -2.97 27.29
C PRO A 58 11.85 -2.48 25.84
N ILE A 59 11.67 -1.19 25.67
CA ILE A 59 11.80 -0.54 24.36
C ILE A 59 13.23 -0.76 23.87
N GLY A 60 13.36 -1.25 22.64
CA GLY A 60 14.67 -1.57 22.07
C GLY A 60 15.24 -2.90 22.51
N GLY A 61 14.52 -3.66 23.34
CA GLY A 61 14.96 -4.98 23.78
C GLY A 61 14.64 -6.05 22.73
N ASN A 62 15.05 -7.27 23.03
CA ASN A 62 14.90 -8.39 22.11
C ASN A 62 13.76 -9.31 22.55
N TYR A 63 12.55 -8.78 22.52
CA TYR A 63 11.37 -9.43 23.06
C TYR A 63 10.24 -9.40 22.01
N ALA A 64 9.06 -9.89 22.42
CA ALA A 64 7.88 -9.95 21.54
C ALA A 64 7.54 -8.60 20.93
N ARG A 65 7.73 -7.53 21.68
CA ARG A 65 7.51 -6.15 21.20
C ARG A 65 8.36 -5.86 19.95
N VAL A 66 9.64 -6.23 20.00
CA VAL A 66 10.54 -6.00 18.86
C VAL A 66 10.13 -6.86 17.67
N SER A 67 9.75 -8.11 17.92
CA SER A 67 9.29 -9.01 16.85
C SER A 67 8.03 -8.48 16.17
N LEU A 68 7.04 -8.05 16.94
CA LEU A 68 5.81 -7.50 16.40
C LEU A 68 6.10 -6.24 15.58
N ALA A 69 6.90 -5.33 16.13
CA ALA A 69 7.24 -4.09 15.44
C ALA A 69 8.02 -4.39 14.17
N GLY A 70 8.97 -5.31 14.21
CA GLY A 70 9.77 -5.66 13.03
C GLY A 70 8.96 -6.29 11.93
N VAL A 71 8.06 -7.21 12.26
CA VAL A 71 7.18 -7.85 11.27
C VAL A 71 6.28 -6.80 10.61
N HIS A 72 5.70 -5.92 11.41
CA HIS A 72 4.79 -4.91 10.87
C HIS A 72 5.53 -3.85 10.06
N ALA A 73 6.74 -3.47 10.46
CA ALA A 73 7.57 -2.56 9.67
C ALA A 73 7.92 -3.19 8.31
N THR A 74 8.27 -4.48 8.31
CA THR A 74 8.61 -5.18 7.08
C THR A 74 7.39 -5.28 6.15
N LEU A 75 6.24 -5.67 6.70
CA LEU A 75 5.01 -5.77 5.92
C LEU A 75 4.59 -4.40 5.38
N GLY A 76 4.71 -3.37 6.21
CA GLY A 76 4.42 -2.00 5.77
C GLY A 76 5.32 -1.56 4.63
N PHE A 77 6.59 -1.89 4.70
CA PHE A 77 7.54 -1.57 3.64
C PHE A 77 7.19 -2.30 2.34
N LEU A 78 6.86 -3.59 2.42
CA LEU A 78 6.46 -4.35 1.24
C LEU A 78 5.17 -3.81 0.63
N ALA A 79 4.21 -3.45 1.48
CA ALA A 79 2.98 -2.84 0.99
C ALA A 79 3.24 -1.49 0.34
N LEU A 80 4.18 -0.70 0.88
CA LEU A 80 4.56 0.57 0.27
C LEU A 80 5.16 0.37 -1.12
N LEU A 81 6.03 -0.62 -1.28
CA LEU A 81 6.60 -0.92 -2.59
C LEU A 81 5.52 -1.32 -3.59
N GLY A 82 4.58 -2.15 -3.15
CA GLY A 82 3.45 -2.53 -3.98
C GLY A 82 2.57 -1.34 -4.33
N HIS A 83 2.33 -0.46 -3.37
CA HIS A 83 1.57 0.77 -3.62
C HIS A 83 2.23 1.60 -4.73
N LEU A 84 3.53 1.82 -4.63
CA LEU A 84 4.24 2.63 -5.63
C LEU A 84 4.23 1.97 -7.00
N TRP A 85 4.44 0.67 -7.05
CA TRP A 85 4.43 -0.08 -8.30
C TRP A 85 3.07 0.01 -8.99
N HIS A 86 2.01 -0.30 -8.26
CA HIS A 86 0.67 -0.32 -8.85
C HIS A 86 0.16 1.09 -9.16
N ALA A 87 0.55 2.08 -8.37
CA ALA A 87 0.22 3.48 -8.66
C ALA A 87 0.84 3.94 -9.97
N ASN A 88 2.11 3.59 -10.19
CA ASN A 88 2.79 3.97 -11.42
C ASN A 88 2.19 3.28 -12.63
N ARG A 89 1.85 2.01 -12.51
CA ARG A 89 1.20 1.28 -13.60
C ARG A 89 -0.16 1.86 -13.95
N ALA A 90 -0.95 2.20 -12.93
CA ALA A 90 -2.27 2.77 -13.14
C ALA A 90 -2.19 4.12 -13.85
N ARG A 91 -1.23 4.96 -13.44
CA ARG A 91 -1.04 6.27 -14.07
C ARG A 91 -0.58 6.15 -15.51
N ALA A 92 0.34 5.24 -15.77
CA ALA A 92 0.82 5.02 -17.13
C ALA A 92 -0.30 4.54 -18.03
N ALA A 93 -1.13 3.62 -17.55
CA ALA A 93 -2.27 3.12 -18.32
C ALA A 93 -3.27 4.24 -18.64
N LYS A 94 -3.51 5.12 -17.67
CA LYS A 94 -4.42 6.25 -17.87
C LYS A 94 -3.93 7.19 -18.98
N ARG A 95 -2.61 7.38 -19.08
CA ARG A 95 -2.02 8.25 -20.10
C ARG A 95 -1.82 7.55 -21.44
N GLY A 96 -2.26 6.30 -21.54
CA GLY A 96 -2.07 5.54 -22.77
C GLY A 96 -0.65 4.99 -22.96
N VAL A 97 0.20 5.15 -21.97
CA VAL A 97 1.57 4.62 -22.00
C VAL A 97 1.54 3.20 -21.45
N SER A 98 2.19 2.28 -22.16
CA SER A 98 2.29 0.90 -21.71
C SER A 98 3.44 0.79 -20.70
N TYR A 99 3.11 0.88 -19.42
CA TYR A 99 4.08 0.68 -18.38
C TYR A 99 4.43 -0.79 -18.30
N GLY A 100 5.71 -1.11 -18.34
CA GLY A 100 6.14 -2.49 -18.40
C GLY A 100 6.01 -3.10 -19.78
N THR A 101 6.23 -2.31 -20.83
CA THR A 101 6.18 -2.77 -22.21
C THR A 101 7.01 -4.03 -22.44
N PHE A 102 8.15 -4.13 -21.78
CA PHE A 102 9.02 -5.28 -21.87
C PHE A 102 8.31 -6.56 -21.43
N PHE A 103 7.61 -6.50 -20.32
CA PHE A 103 6.88 -7.67 -19.81
C PHE A 103 5.72 -8.04 -20.72
N ASN A 104 5.03 -7.05 -21.24
CA ASN A 104 3.93 -7.29 -22.18
C ASN A 104 4.45 -7.93 -23.46
N TYR A 105 5.59 -7.48 -23.95
CA TYR A 105 6.21 -8.05 -25.14
C TYR A 105 6.60 -9.51 -24.90
N ILE A 106 7.20 -9.83 -23.77
CA ILE A 106 7.59 -11.19 -23.45
C ILE A 106 6.36 -12.09 -23.34
N ALA A 107 5.30 -11.63 -22.69
CA ALA A 107 4.07 -12.39 -22.54
C ALA A 107 3.46 -12.70 -23.90
N LEU A 108 3.43 -11.70 -24.78
CA LEU A 108 2.89 -11.88 -26.13
C LEU A 108 3.72 -12.91 -26.92
N ARG A 109 5.05 -12.81 -26.84
CA ARG A 109 5.93 -13.76 -27.52
C ARG A 109 5.72 -15.18 -27.01
N ALA A 110 5.57 -15.35 -25.70
CA ALA A 110 5.32 -16.65 -25.12
C ALA A 110 4.00 -17.23 -25.63
N GLN A 111 2.97 -16.40 -25.72
CA GLN A 111 1.67 -16.82 -26.25
C GLN A 111 1.77 -17.29 -27.71
N VAL A 112 2.48 -16.52 -28.52
CA VAL A 112 2.66 -16.85 -29.94
C VAL A 112 3.45 -18.15 -30.07
N SER A 113 4.46 -18.35 -29.24
CA SER A 113 5.28 -19.56 -29.29
C SER A 113 4.51 -20.82 -28.94
N THR A 114 3.48 -20.71 -28.10
CA THR A 114 2.68 -21.87 -27.67
C THR A 114 1.50 -22.17 -28.57
N THR A 115 1.15 -21.26 -29.43
CA THR A 115 0.07 -21.48 -30.42
C THR A 115 0.63 -21.92 -31.74
#